data_bc877e0739929ff28cb7abce0e2a5d0b
#
_entry.id   bc877e0739929ff28cb7abce0e2a5d0b
#
_cell.length_a   1.000
_cell.length_b   1.000
_cell.length_c   1.000
_cell.angle_alpha   90.00
_cell.angle_beta   90.00
_cell.angle_gamma   90.00
#
_symmetry.space_group_name_H-M   'P 1'
#
loop_
_entity.id
_entity.type
_entity.pdbx_description
1 polymer ?
#
loop_
_entity_poly.entity_id
_entity_poly.type
_entity_poly.pdbx_seq_one_letter_code
_entity_poly.pdbx_strand_id
1 'polypeptide(L)'
;MEIKSDIQIAQEAHLENIKDVAAKVGVTEDELEMYGKYKAKLSDELIHRVENNEDGKLVLITAINPTPAGEGKTTISLGLTEALNQKGISAIAALREPSLGPCFGIKGGAAGGGYAQAVPMEDLNLHFTGDFHAITSANNLLAAMLDNHIHQGNALGIDTKRIVWKRCMDMNDRTLRNIVIGLGDKPNGVTREDHFIITVASEIMAILCLAEDMKDLKERIDKIIVAYNYAGDPVTAKDLKATGAMAALLKDAIKPNMIQTLENTPVLVHGGPFANIAHGCNSVRATKLALKLADIAVTEAGFGADLGAEKFFDIKCRKAGLKPDAVVIVATVKALKYNGGVPKQELSKPDMEALKNGIVNLDKHIENIHKYGVPVVVTLNSFVTDTEEEYEFIKKHCEELGCEFALSNVWADGGAGGIELADKVLASFDKKSDFKPLYEDELPLEDKIMTIAKEIYGADGVTYDSKAKKELDHITQMGFGNLPVCMAKTQYSLSDDASKLGRPEGFTINIREVYVDAGAGFVVALTGKVLTMPGLPKVPAAEGIDYDEENETVS
;
A
#
# COMPACT_ATOMS: atom_id res chain seq x y z
N MET A 1 -30.40 -15.90 -11.73
CA MET A 1 -30.22 -14.46 -11.52
C MET A 1 -28.94 -14.06 -12.23
N GLU A 2 -28.97 -12.98 -12.96
CA GLU A 2 -27.77 -12.41 -13.55
C GLU A 2 -26.90 -11.87 -12.41
N ILE A 3 -25.61 -12.21 -12.39
CA ILE A 3 -24.68 -11.71 -11.36
C ILE A 3 -24.37 -10.27 -11.73
N LYS A 4 -24.75 -9.31 -10.86
CA LYS A 4 -24.45 -7.89 -11.06
C LYS A 4 -22.94 -7.64 -10.99
N SER A 5 -22.46 -6.69 -11.79
CA SER A 5 -21.08 -6.21 -11.69
C SER A 5 -20.87 -5.38 -10.41
N ASP A 6 -19.61 -5.26 -9.98
CA ASP A 6 -19.26 -4.48 -8.79
C ASP A 6 -19.76 -3.03 -8.89
N ILE A 7 -19.65 -2.42 -10.09
CA ILE A 7 -20.13 -1.05 -10.32
C ILE A 7 -21.66 -0.94 -10.25
N GLN A 8 -22.40 -1.91 -10.79
CA GLN A 8 -23.87 -1.94 -10.68
C GLN A 8 -24.32 -2.04 -9.23
N ILE A 9 -23.64 -2.87 -8.42
CA ILE A 9 -23.93 -3.00 -6.98
C ILE A 9 -23.67 -1.65 -6.28
N ALA A 10 -22.55 -1.00 -6.59
CA ALA A 10 -22.20 0.29 -6.00
C ALA A 10 -23.20 1.42 -6.36
N GLN A 11 -23.64 1.47 -7.63
CA GLN A 11 -24.58 2.48 -8.12
C GLN A 11 -26.00 2.31 -7.57
N GLU A 12 -26.42 1.08 -7.29
CA GLU A 12 -27.73 0.79 -6.66
C GLU A 12 -27.72 0.98 -5.14
N ALA A 13 -26.56 1.25 -4.53
CA ALA A 13 -26.42 1.35 -3.09
C ALA A 13 -27.17 2.57 -2.52
N HIS A 14 -27.76 2.40 -1.36
CA HIS A 14 -28.33 3.51 -0.59
C HIS A 14 -27.24 4.18 0.27
N LEU A 15 -26.77 5.34 -0.16
CA LEU A 15 -25.75 6.11 0.56
C LEU A 15 -26.39 7.05 1.59
N GLU A 16 -25.91 6.99 2.82
CA GLU A 16 -26.20 7.99 3.85
C GLU A 16 -25.34 9.25 3.65
N ASN A 17 -25.81 10.39 4.16
CA ASN A 17 -24.98 11.58 4.18
C ASN A 17 -23.73 11.32 5.05
N ILE A 18 -22.56 11.77 4.58
CA ILE A 18 -21.30 11.48 5.28
C ILE A 18 -21.27 12.00 6.73
N LYS A 19 -21.99 13.08 7.04
CA LYS A 19 -22.13 13.57 8.42
C LYS A 19 -22.86 12.57 9.33
N ASP A 20 -23.86 11.87 8.80
CA ASP A 20 -24.61 10.87 9.56
C ASP A 20 -23.76 9.61 9.77
N VAL A 21 -22.98 9.23 8.77
CA VAL A 21 -21.98 8.16 8.88
C VAL A 21 -20.90 8.50 9.90
N ALA A 22 -20.36 9.71 9.86
CA ALA A 22 -19.34 10.20 10.79
C ALA A 22 -19.84 10.25 12.24
N ALA A 23 -21.11 10.61 12.44
CA ALA A 23 -21.74 10.64 13.77
C ALA A 23 -21.78 9.26 14.44
N LYS A 24 -21.79 8.15 13.68
CA LYS A 24 -21.76 6.77 14.22
C LYS A 24 -20.49 6.48 15.04
N VAL A 25 -19.43 7.22 14.77
CA VAL A 25 -18.12 7.11 15.47
C VAL A 25 -17.77 8.38 16.25
N GLY A 26 -18.77 9.20 16.58
CA GLY A 26 -18.62 10.36 17.44
C GLY A 26 -17.90 11.56 16.79
N VAL A 27 -17.86 11.64 15.47
CA VAL A 27 -17.32 12.78 14.71
C VAL A 27 -18.47 13.75 14.46
N THR A 28 -18.26 15.03 14.75
CA THR A 28 -19.26 16.10 14.57
C THR A 28 -19.16 16.76 13.19
N GLU A 29 -20.23 17.42 12.76
CA GLU A 29 -20.26 18.10 11.45
C GLU A 29 -19.18 19.18 11.33
N ASP A 30 -18.87 19.90 12.41
CA ASP A 30 -17.84 20.95 12.44
C ASP A 30 -16.42 20.41 12.26
N GLU A 31 -16.22 19.10 12.45
CA GLU A 31 -14.95 18.40 12.28
C GLU A 31 -14.77 17.84 10.85
N LEU A 32 -15.76 18.07 9.98
CA LEU A 32 -15.77 17.61 8.59
C LEU A 32 -15.56 18.75 7.60
N GLU A 33 -14.67 18.56 6.66
CA GLU A 33 -14.59 19.38 5.44
C GLU A 33 -15.30 18.62 4.30
N MET A 34 -16.53 19.04 3.98
CA MET A 34 -17.41 18.32 3.06
C MET A 34 -16.92 18.40 1.61
N TYR A 35 -16.82 17.25 0.96
CA TYR A 35 -16.57 17.08 -0.47
C TYR A 35 -17.81 16.46 -1.13
N GLY A 36 -18.89 17.22 -1.20
CA GLY A 36 -20.22 16.75 -1.58
C GLY A 36 -20.96 16.09 -0.42
N LYS A 37 -21.90 15.17 -0.74
CA LYS A 37 -22.79 14.56 0.26
C LYS A 37 -22.19 13.34 0.94
N TYR A 38 -21.29 12.62 0.27
CA TYR A 38 -20.93 11.25 0.60
C TYR A 38 -19.46 11.05 0.96
N LYS A 39 -18.67 12.13 0.92
CA LYS A 39 -17.25 12.11 1.30
C LYS A 39 -16.85 13.41 2.01
N ALA A 40 -15.89 13.32 2.89
CA ALA A 40 -15.36 14.47 3.62
C ALA A 40 -13.90 14.23 4.01
N LYS A 41 -13.17 15.31 4.23
CA LYS A 41 -11.89 15.27 4.95
C LYS A 41 -12.13 15.48 6.44
N LEU A 42 -11.27 14.89 7.25
CA LEU A 42 -11.30 14.98 8.70
C LEU A 42 -10.31 16.05 9.18
N SER A 43 -10.80 16.94 10.03
CA SER A 43 -10.04 18.11 10.48
C SER A 43 -8.95 17.77 11.49
N ASP A 44 -7.97 18.67 11.66
CA ASP A 44 -6.97 18.55 12.70
C ASP A 44 -7.57 18.75 14.11
N GLU A 45 -8.66 19.51 14.23
CA GLU A 45 -9.41 19.68 15.48
C GLU A 45 -9.96 18.36 15.99
N LEU A 46 -10.50 17.51 15.10
CA LEU A 46 -10.91 16.15 15.45
C LEU A 46 -9.74 15.36 16.02
N ILE A 47 -8.59 15.35 15.32
CA ILE A 47 -7.41 14.60 15.74
C ILE A 47 -6.96 15.03 17.13
N HIS A 48 -6.91 16.34 17.40
CA HIS A 48 -6.55 16.86 18.72
C HIS A 48 -7.57 16.51 19.80
N ARG A 49 -8.87 16.54 19.47
CA ARG A 49 -9.93 16.20 20.43
C ARG A 49 -9.84 14.75 20.90
N VAL A 50 -9.51 13.83 19.99
CA VAL A 50 -9.49 12.38 20.29
C VAL A 50 -8.10 11.84 20.65
N GLU A 51 -7.03 12.65 20.60
CA GLU A 51 -5.65 12.19 20.80
C GLU A 51 -5.42 11.43 22.12
N ASN A 52 -6.16 11.80 23.17
CA ASN A 52 -6.06 11.17 24.49
C ASN A 52 -7.08 10.01 24.71
N ASN A 53 -7.89 9.66 23.72
CA ASN A 53 -8.73 8.46 23.81
C ASN A 53 -7.83 7.22 23.90
N GLU A 54 -8.34 6.15 24.54
CA GLU A 54 -7.70 4.85 24.48
C GLU A 54 -7.69 4.33 23.04
N ASP A 55 -6.61 3.64 22.66
CA ASP A 55 -6.54 3.00 21.36
C ASP A 55 -7.39 1.75 21.33
N GLY A 56 -8.16 1.57 20.27
CA GLY A 56 -8.77 0.31 19.90
C GLY A 56 -7.73 -0.74 19.48
N LYS A 57 -8.22 -1.92 19.10
CA LYS A 57 -7.40 -3.00 18.59
C LYS A 57 -7.03 -2.79 17.13
N LEU A 58 -5.79 -3.08 16.77
CA LEU A 58 -5.29 -2.98 15.39
C LEU A 58 -5.22 -4.34 14.71
N VAL A 59 -5.99 -4.51 13.66
CA VAL A 59 -6.02 -5.74 12.83
C VAL A 59 -5.44 -5.42 11.45
N LEU A 60 -4.39 -6.15 11.08
CA LEU A 60 -3.81 -6.08 9.74
C LEU A 60 -4.38 -7.17 8.83
N ILE A 61 -4.86 -6.77 7.66
CA ILE A 61 -5.22 -7.70 6.58
C ILE A 61 -4.06 -7.77 5.58
N THR A 62 -3.55 -8.97 5.37
CA THR A 62 -2.52 -9.26 4.38
C THR A 62 -2.93 -10.50 3.56
N ALA A 63 -2.05 -11.03 2.71
CA ALA A 63 -2.36 -12.20 1.89
C ALA A 63 -1.12 -13.05 1.63
N ILE A 64 -1.33 -14.22 1.04
CA ILE A 64 -0.29 -15.01 0.39
C ILE A 64 0.19 -14.32 -0.90
N ASN A 65 1.23 -14.85 -1.58
CA ASN A 65 1.64 -14.31 -2.88
C ASN A 65 0.46 -14.35 -3.87
N PRO A 66 0.12 -13.19 -4.49
CA PRO A 66 -1.11 -13.06 -5.26
C PRO A 66 -1.02 -13.68 -6.65
N THR A 67 -2.18 -14.01 -7.19
CA THR A 67 -2.37 -14.12 -8.64
C THR A 67 -2.38 -12.71 -9.28
N PRO A 68 -2.23 -12.60 -10.60
CA PRO A 68 -2.39 -11.32 -11.29
C PRO A 68 -3.77 -10.64 -11.11
N ALA A 69 -4.78 -11.39 -10.71
CA ALA A 69 -6.14 -10.86 -10.44
C ALA A 69 -6.27 -10.25 -9.03
N GLY A 70 -5.34 -10.57 -8.11
CA GLY A 70 -5.42 -10.21 -6.70
C GLY A 70 -6.22 -11.21 -5.85
N GLU A 71 -6.17 -11.05 -4.52
CA GLU A 71 -6.73 -12.01 -3.56
C GLU A 71 -7.92 -11.45 -2.76
N GLY A 72 -8.35 -10.22 -3.05
CA GLY A 72 -9.53 -9.62 -2.40
C GLY A 72 -9.29 -9.08 -0.99
N LYS A 73 -8.07 -8.64 -0.65
CA LYS A 73 -7.78 -8.04 0.67
C LYS A 73 -8.72 -6.91 1.05
N THR A 74 -8.97 -5.98 0.16
CA THR A 74 -9.87 -4.84 0.40
C THR A 74 -11.30 -5.32 0.65
N THR A 75 -11.77 -6.29 -0.14
CA THR A 75 -13.09 -6.94 0.05
C THR A 75 -13.18 -7.58 1.45
N ILE A 76 -12.14 -8.32 1.86
CA ILE A 76 -12.07 -8.92 3.20
C ILE A 76 -11.99 -7.85 4.30
N SER A 77 -11.22 -6.79 4.11
CA SER A 77 -11.10 -5.69 5.08
C SER A 77 -12.46 -5.03 5.34
N LEU A 78 -13.20 -4.74 4.27
CA LEU A 78 -14.52 -4.12 4.35
C LEU A 78 -15.55 -5.09 4.94
N GLY A 79 -15.62 -6.32 4.44
CA GLY A 79 -16.54 -7.32 4.95
C GLY A 79 -16.31 -7.68 6.42
N LEU A 80 -15.05 -7.76 6.87
CA LEU A 80 -14.74 -7.92 8.30
C LEU A 80 -15.20 -6.72 9.13
N THR A 81 -14.97 -5.51 8.62
CA THR A 81 -15.39 -4.28 9.31
C THR A 81 -16.92 -4.22 9.45
N GLU A 82 -17.65 -4.56 8.39
CA GLU A 82 -19.11 -4.67 8.41
C GLU A 82 -19.59 -5.76 9.38
N ALA A 83 -18.97 -6.95 9.34
CA ALA A 83 -19.30 -8.06 10.23
C ALA A 83 -19.13 -7.70 11.71
N LEU A 84 -18.05 -7.00 12.07
CA LEU A 84 -17.81 -6.50 13.43
C LEU A 84 -18.90 -5.52 13.86
N ASN A 85 -19.29 -4.58 12.99
CA ASN A 85 -20.37 -3.63 13.27
C ASN A 85 -21.73 -4.32 13.39
N GLN A 86 -22.05 -5.35 12.59
CA GLN A 86 -23.25 -6.18 12.74
C GLN A 86 -23.29 -6.92 14.09
N LYS A 87 -22.13 -7.23 14.66
CA LYS A 87 -22.01 -7.81 16.01
C LYS A 87 -22.10 -6.77 17.14
N GLY A 88 -22.28 -5.49 16.80
CA GLY A 88 -22.35 -4.39 17.76
C GLY A 88 -20.99 -3.91 18.28
N ILE A 89 -19.90 -4.26 17.60
CA ILE A 89 -18.55 -3.81 17.92
C ILE A 89 -18.19 -2.69 16.96
N SER A 90 -17.81 -1.52 17.48
CA SER A 90 -17.42 -0.38 16.67
C SER A 90 -16.12 -0.70 15.91
N ALA A 91 -16.16 -0.72 14.59
CA ALA A 91 -14.99 -0.97 13.76
C ALA A 91 -14.94 0.01 12.59
N ILE A 92 -13.74 0.46 12.26
CA ILE A 92 -13.42 1.34 11.12
C ILE A 92 -12.34 0.68 10.26
N ALA A 93 -12.55 0.66 8.95
CA ALA A 93 -11.49 0.32 8.01
C ALA A 93 -10.63 1.56 7.69
N ALA A 94 -9.31 1.40 7.64
CA ALA A 94 -8.36 2.41 7.20
C ALA A 94 -7.58 1.86 6.01
N LEU A 95 -7.85 2.40 4.81
CA LEU A 95 -7.46 1.84 3.52
C LEU A 95 -6.61 2.81 2.71
N ARG A 96 -5.98 2.28 1.66
CA ARG A 96 -5.28 3.08 0.66
C ARG A 96 -6.25 3.62 -0.37
N GLU A 97 -5.95 4.82 -0.88
CA GLU A 97 -6.59 5.40 -2.04
C GLU A 97 -6.08 4.73 -3.32
N PRO A 98 -6.95 4.37 -4.28
CA PRO A 98 -6.54 3.80 -5.56
C PRO A 98 -5.81 4.83 -6.45
N SER A 99 -4.83 4.35 -7.21
CA SER A 99 -4.13 5.13 -8.24
C SER A 99 -4.83 4.98 -9.59
N LEU A 100 -4.89 6.06 -10.37
CA LEU A 100 -5.49 6.08 -11.71
C LEU A 100 -4.82 5.09 -12.67
N GLY A 101 -3.48 4.96 -12.59
CA GLY A 101 -2.75 4.05 -13.47
C GLY A 101 -3.26 2.61 -13.45
N PRO A 102 -3.36 1.95 -12.29
CA PRO A 102 -4.00 0.64 -12.16
C PRO A 102 -5.49 0.62 -12.54
N CYS A 103 -6.25 1.66 -12.17
CA CYS A 103 -7.69 1.71 -12.50
C CYS A 103 -7.93 1.68 -14.01
N PHE A 104 -7.21 2.49 -14.76
CA PHE A 104 -7.29 2.54 -16.23
C PHE A 104 -6.43 1.47 -16.92
N GLY A 105 -5.54 0.78 -16.17
CA GLY A 105 -4.64 -0.25 -16.68
C GLY A 105 -5.21 -1.67 -16.62
N ILE A 106 -5.04 -2.34 -15.49
CA ILE A 106 -5.31 -3.78 -15.36
C ILE A 106 -6.58 -4.06 -14.54
N LYS A 107 -6.91 -3.22 -13.54
CA LYS A 107 -7.87 -3.58 -12.50
C LYS A 107 -9.27 -3.00 -12.68
N GLY A 108 -9.43 -1.90 -13.41
CA GLY A 108 -10.73 -1.23 -13.54
C GLY A 108 -11.26 -0.57 -12.26
N GLY A 109 -10.53 -0.63 -11.14
CA GLY A 109 -10.90 -0.07 -9.85
C GLY A 109 -10.35 -0.85 -8.65
N ALA A 110 -10.45 -0.29 -7.43
CA ALA A 110 -9.92 -0.90 -6.21
C ALA A 110 -10.70 -0.50 -4.94
N ALA A 111 -12.02 -0.55 -4.99
CA ALA A 111 -12.92 -0.17 -3.88
C ALA A 111 -13.50 -1.38 -3.09
N GLY A 112 -12.92 -2.56 -3.23
CA GLY A 112 -13.53 -3.82 -2.79
C GLY A 112 -14.25 -4.51 -3.95
N GLY A 113 -15.18 -5.42 -3.67
CA GLY A 113 -15.96 -6.13 -4.68
C GLY A 113 -17.21 -6.79 -4.12
N GLY A 114 -18.18 -7.08 -5.00
CA GLY A 114 -19.47 -7.64 -4.63
C GLY A 114 -20.20 -6.77 -3.62
N TYR A 115 -20.68 -7.38 -2.55
CA TYR A 115 -21.39 -6.70 -1.48
C TYR A 115 -20.49 -6.18 -0.34
N ALA A 116 -19.16 -6.24 -0.50
CA ALA A 116 -18.18 -5.66 0.42
C ALA A 116 -17.34 -4.60 -0.31
N GLN A 117 -17.90 -3.40 -0.47
CA GLN A 117 -17.31 -2.27 -1.19
C GLN A 117 -17.31 -1.00 -0.36
N ALA A 118 -16.31 -0.14 -0.60
CA ALA A 118 -16.28 1.26 -0.19
C ALA A 118 -16.95 2.13 -1.26
N VAL A 119 -17.84 3.00 -0.84
CA VAL A 119 -18.65 3.84 -1.72
C VAL A 119 -18.64 5.31 -1.29
N PRO A 120 -18.72 6.28 -2.22
CA PRO A 120 -18.96 6.12 -3.66
C PRO A 120 -17.73 5.59 -4.41
N MET A 121 -17.91 4.47 -5.13
CA MET A 121 -16.81 3.76 -5.79
C MET A 121 -16.20 4.57 -6.96
N GLU A 122 -17.04 5.20 -7.76
CA GLU A 122 -16.59 6.00 -8.91
C GLU A 122 -15.67 7.15 -8.47
N ASP A 123 -16.10 7.92 -7.46
CA ASP A 123 -15.30 9.00 -6.90
C ASP A 123 -13.96 8.50 -6.36
N LEU A 124 -13.99 7.38 -5.61
CA LEU A 124 -12.79 6.79 -5.02
C LEU A 124 -11.77 6.36 -6.09
N ASN A 125 -12.23 5.79 -7.19
CA ASN A 125 -11.37 5.28 -8.27
C ASN A 125 -10.84 6.38 -9.22
N LEU A 126 -11.41 7.58 -9.19
CA LEU A 126 -11.01 8.69 -10.05
C LEU A 126 -10.22 9.76 -9.28
N HIS A 127 -10.72 10.98 -9.21
CA HIS A 127 -9.99 12.09 -8.57
C HIS A 127 -10.26 12.23 -7.07
N PHE A 128 -11.18 11.47 -6.53
CA PHE A 128 -11.59 11.39 -5.12
C PHE A 128 -11.72 12.77 -4.44
N THR A 129 -10.71 13.19 -3.68
CA THR A 129 -10.63 14.51 -3.03
C THR A 129 -9.44 15.35 -3.50
N GLY A 130 -8.70 14.87 -4.51
CA GLY A 130 -7.59 15.58 -5.11
C GLY A 130 -6.22 15.34 -4.47
N ASP A 131 -6.08 14.39 -3.55
CA ASP A 131 -4.83 14.14 -2.83
C ASP A 131 -3.69 13.74 -3.78
N PHE A 132 -3.94 12.86 -4.74
CA PHE A 132 -2.92 12.43 -5.70
C PHE A 132 -2.53 13.55 -6.66
N HIS A 133 -3.46 14.42 -7.04
CA HIS A 133 -3.13 15.62 -7.80
C HIS A 133 -2.25 16.57 -7.01
N ALA A 134 -2.53 16.78 -5.73
CA ALA A 134 -1.71 17.61 -4.85
C ALA A 134 -0.28 17.04 -4.69
N ILE A 135 -0.15 15.72 -4.51
CA ILE A 135 1.14 15.02 -4.43
C ILE A 135 1.92 15.19 -5.74
N THR A 136 1.27 14.94 -6.88
CA THR A 136 1.87 15.11 -8.21
C THR A 136 2.35 16.55 -8.42
N SER A 137 1.53 17.54 -8.05
CA SER A 137 1.87 18.96 -8.17
C SER A 137 3.05 19.34 -7.29
N ALA A 138 3.10 18.89 -6.02
CA ALA A 138 4.20 19.16 -5.11
C ALA A 138 5.52 18.53 -5.61
N ASN A 139 5.45 17.28 -6.08
CA ASN A 139 6.60 16.58 -6.65
C ASN A 139 7.18 17.30 -7.88
N ASN A 140 6.30 17.73 -8.78
CA ASN A 140 6.71 18.38 -10.03
C ASN A 140 7.11 19.84 -9.81
N LEU A 141 6.57 20.53 -8.79
CA LEU A 141 7.08 21.83 -8.37
C LEU A 141 8.54 21.73 -7.94
N LEU A 142 8.91 20.74 -7.14
CA LEU A 142 10.29 20.52 -6.71
C LEU A 142 11.21 20.27 -7.91
N ALA A 143 10.76 19.45 -8.88
CA ALA A 143 11.50 19.21 -10.13
C ALA A 143 11.68 20.51 -10.95
N ALA A 144 10.63 21.32 -11.08
CA ALA A 144 10.71 22.59 -11.79
C ALA A 144 11.64 23.60 -11.09
N MET A 145 11.60 23.66 -9.76
CA MET A 145 12.51 24.54 -8.97
C MET A 145 13.97 24.09 -9.10
N LEU A 146 14.24 22.80 -9.15
CA LEU A 146 15.58 22.23 -9.38
C LEU A 146 16.12 22.66 -10.76
N ASP A 147 15.36 22.45 -11.82
CA ASP A 147 15.78 22.82 -13.18
C ASP A 147 15.90 24.35 -13.35
N ASN A 148 15.00 25.12 -12.72
CA ASN A 148 15.11 26.57 -12.71
C ASN A 148 16.36 27.06 -11.96
N HIS A 149 16.72 26.45 -10.83
CA HIS A 149 17.95 26.76 -10.11
C HIS A 149 19.20 26.56 -10.98
N ILE A 150 19.25 25.43 -11.70
CA ILE A 150 20.36 25.14 -12.63
C ILE A 150 20.40 26.19 -13.75
N HIS A 151 19.25 26.51 -14.34
CA HIS A 151 19.14 27.51 -15.42
C HIS A 151 19.54 28.92 -14.99
N GLN A 152 19.21 29.34 -13.78
CA GLN A 152 19.46 30.68 -13.24
C GLN A 152 20.85 30.85 -12.62
N GLY A 153 21.81 30.00 -12.98
CA GLY A 153 23.22 30.16 -12.62
C GLY A 153 23.76 29.12 -11.63
N ASN A 154 22.94 28.15 -11.19
CA ASN A 154 23.38 26.98 -10.43
C ASN A 154 24.28 27.30 -9.23
N ALA A 155 23.84 28.22 -8.36
CA ALA A 155 24.63 28.70 -7.21
C ALA A 155 24.99 27.56 -6.23
N LEU A 156 24.20 26.48 -6.16
CA LEU A 156 24.46 25.30 -5.34
C LEU A 156 25.47 24.33 -5.98
N GLY A 157 25.91 24.61 -7.22
CA GLY A 157 26.87 23.76 -7.93
C GLY A 157 26.34 22.35 -8.23
N ILE A 158 25.06 22.22 -8.54
CA ILE A 158 24.42 20.92 -8.83
C ILE A 158 25.08 20.29 -10.06
N ASP A 159 25.54 19.04 -9.91
CA ASP A 159 26.02 18.23 -11.02
C ASP A 159 24.81 17.68 -11.81
N THR A 160 24.64 18.16 -13.03
CA THR A 160 23.53 17.76 -13.91
C THR A 160 23.51 16.27 -14.29
N LYS A 161 24.62 15.55 -14.04
CA LYS A 161 24.71 14.09 -14.18
C LYS A 161 24.38 13.32 -12.92
N ARG A 162 24.14 14.02 -11.79
CA ARG A 162 23.86 13.42 -10.49
C ARG A 162 22.56 13.94 -9.89
N ILE A 163 21.57 14.22 -10.75
CA ILE A 163 20.19 14.53 -10.34
C ILE A 163 19.48 13.20 -10.08
N VAL A 164 18.90 13.05 -8.88
CA VAL A 164 18.19 11.84 -8.45
C VAL A 164 16.67 12.05 -8.39
N TRP A 165 16.21 13.30 -8.29
CA TRP A 165 14.80 13.63 -8.27
C TRP A 165 14.14 13.42 -9.63
N LYS A 166 12.96 12.77 -9.63
CA LYS A 166 12.20 12.44 -10.83
C LYS A 166 10.88 13.17 -10.83
N ARG A 167 10.33 13.43 -12.01
CA ARG A 167 8.94 13.87 -12.17
C ARG A 167 7.99 12.72 -11.92
N CYS A 168 6.72 13.02 -11.66
CA CYS A 168 5.71 11.99 -11.52
C CYS A 168 4.41 12.32 -12.24
N MET A 169 3.64 11.27 -12.54
CA MET A 169 2.29 11.35 -13.10
C MET A 169 1.51 10.12 -12.64
N ASP A 170 0.25 10.30 -12.27
CA ASP A 170 -0.59 9.19 -11.80
C ASP A 170 -1.27 8.47 -12.97
N MET A 171 -0.46 7.94 -13.88
CA MET A 171 -0.91 7.17 -15.04
C MET A 171 0.19 6.20 -15.48
N ASN A 172 -0.20 5.05 -16.07
CA ASN A 172 0.72 4.09 -16.64
C ASN A 172 1.18 4.54 -18.03
N ASP A 173 2.40 5.08 -18.14
CA ASP A 173 2.98 5.49 -19.42
C ASP A 173 4.45 5.09 -19.54
N ARG A 174 4.69 3.97 -20.24
CA ARG A 174 6.05 3.44 -20.44
C ARG A 174 6.96 4.36 -21.24
N THR A 175 6.42 5.28 -22.03
CA THR A 175 7.20 6.19 -22.88
C THR A 175 7.89 7.28 -22.07
N LEU A 176 7.42 7.54 -20.86
CA LEU A 176 7.97 8.53 -19.93
C LEU A 176 9.09 7.99 -19.03
N ARG A 177 9.46 6.72 -19.14
CA ARG A 177 10.52 6.12 -18.31
C ARG A 177 11.87 6.80 -18.46
N ASN A 178 12.21 7.15 -19.70
CA ASN A 178 13.44 7.87 -20.03
C ASN A 178 13.11 8.90 -21.11
N ILE A 179 13.33 10.17 -20.80
CA ILE A 179 13.02 11.29 -21.67
C ILE A 179 14.19 12.28 -21.69
N VAL A 180 14.18 13.18 -22.64
CA VAL A 180 15.09 14.32 -22.68
C VAL A 180 14.29 15.59 -22.50
N ILE A 181 14.70 16.43 -21.55
CA ILE A 181 14.08 17.72 -21.27
C ILE A 181 15.01 18.88 -21.61
N GLY A 182 14.47 20.11 -21.65
CA GLY A 182 15.24 21.33 -21.93
C GLY A 182 15.74 21.42 -23.36
N LEU A 183 15.06 20.78 -24.33
CA LEU A 183 15.40 20.87 -25.74
C LEU A 183 15.07 22.26 -26.34
N GLY A 184 15.86 22.69 -27.32
CA GLY A 184 15.70 23.95 -27.99
C GLY A 184 16.71 25.01 -27.53
N ASP A 185 16.32 26.27 -27.65
CA ASP A 185 17.22 27.41 -27.37
C ASP A 185 17.46 27.62 -25.86
N LYS A 186 18.47 28.43 -25.52
CA LYS A 186 18.89 28.74 -24.16
C LYS A 186 17.78 29.06 -23.16
N PRO A 187 16.69 29.75 -23.52
CA PRO A 187 15.58 30.02 -22.60
C PRO A 187 14.83 28.77 -22.11
N ASN A 188 14.98 27.63 -22.80
CA ASN A 188 14.32 26.37 -22.46
C ASN A 188 15.01 25.56 -21.34
N GLY A 189 16.10 26.10 -20.79
CA GLY A 189 16.84 25.45 -19.69
C GLY A 189 18.04 24.64 -20.17
N VAL A 190 18.51 23.73 -19.33
CA VAL A 190 19.65 22.86 -19.59
C VAL A 190 19.14 21.51 -20.09
N THR A 191 19.62 21.11 -21.27
CA THR A 191 19.26 19.80 -21.85
C THR A 191 19.84 18.68 -21.00
N ARG A 192 19.00 17.78 -20.53
CA ARG A 192 19.38 16.61 -19.75
C ARG A 192 18.40 15.44 -19.89
N GLU A 193 18.83 14.27 -19.53
CA GLU A 193 17.95 13.13 -19.31
C GLU A 193 17.10 13.34 -18.06
N ASP A 194 15.85 12.92 -18.12
CA ASP A 194 14.92 12.89 -16.99
C ASP A 194 14.04 11.65 -17.06
N HIS A 195 13.28 11.42 -15.98
CA HIS A 195 12.45 10.24 -15.83
C HIS A 195 11.13 10.62 -15.16
N PHE A 196 10.05 9.92 -15.53
CA PHE A 196 8.81 9.93 -14.75
C PHE A 196 8.66 8.64 -13.97
N ILE A 197 8.10 8.76 -12.78
CA ILE A 197 7.58 7.65 -11.97
C ILE A 197 6.08 7.83 -11.79
N ILE A 198 5.37 6.76 -11.49
CA ILE A 198 3.97 6.89 -11.12
C ILE A 198 3.86 7.56 -9.75
N THR A 199 2.84 8.40 -9.54
CA THR A 199 2.70 9.23 -8.32
C THR A 199 2.77 8.40 -7.02
N VAL A 200 2.22 7.20 -7.01
CA VAL A 200 2.25 6.28 -5.87
C VAL A 200 3.63 5.67 -5.58
N ALA A 201 4.61 5.88 -6.46
CA ALA A 201 6.01 5.51 -6.27
C ALA A 201 6.87 6.70 -5.78
N SER A 202 6.29 7.90 -5.70
CA SER A 202 7.03 9.10 -5.30
C SER A 202 7.37 9.12 -3.81
N GLU A 203 8.50 9.72 -3.46
CA GLU A 203 8.85 9.95 -2.07
C GLU A 203 7.82 10.85 -1.36
N ILE A 204 7.18 11.80 -2.09
CA ILE A 204 6.12 12.65 -1.52
C ILE A 204 4.93 11.81 -1.05
N MET A 205 4.53 10.79 -1.79
CA MET A 205 3.49 9.85 -1.36
C MET A 205 3.87 9.13 -0.06
N ALA A 206 5.11 8.64 0.03
CA ALA A 206 5.61 7.98 1.23
C ALA A 206 5.69 8.95 2.43
N ILE A 207 6.17 10.18 2.21
CA ILE A 207 6.21 11.22 3.23
C ILE A 207 4.81 11.54 3.76
N LEU A 208 3.83 11.77 2.88
CA LEU A 208 2.45 12.06 3.29
C LEU A 208 1.87 10.92 4.13
N CYS A 209 2.14 9.67 3.77
CA CYS A 209 1.66 8.50 4.51
C CYS A 209 2.36 8.28 5.86
N LEU A 210 3.60 8.75 6.03
CA LEU A 210 4.38 8.57 7.26
C LEU A 210 4.36 9.81 8.18
N ALA A 211 3.95 10.97 7.67
CA ALA A 211 3.86 12.21 8.45
C ALA A 211 2.76 12.13 9.51
N GLU A 212 3.07 12.64 10.70
CA GLU A 212 2.11 12.71 11.81
C GLU A 212 1.28 14.00 11.79
N ASP A 213 1.86 15.10 11.34
CA ASP A 213 1.24 16.41 11.21
C ASP A 213 1.92 17.26 10.13
N MET A 214 1.44 18.50 9.95
CA MET A 214 2.02 19.44 8.98
C MET A 214 3.47 19.83 9.31
N LYS A 215 3.83 19.88 10.58
CA LYS A 215 5.19 20.20 11.01
C LYS A 215 6.14 19.07 10.63
N ASP A 216 5.79 17.83 10.96
CA ASP A 216 6.56 16.64 10.59
C ASP A 216 6.63 16.50 9.05
N LEU A 217 5.52 16.78 8.33
CA LEU A 217 5.52 16.79 6.85
C LEU A 217 6.60 17.76 6.32
N LYS A 218 6.68 18.97 6.82
CA LYS A 218 7.68 19.96 6.40
C LYS A 218 9.10 19.54 6.75
N GLU A 219 9.33 19.00 7.94
CA GLU A 219 10.64 18.49 8.37
C GLU A 219 11.11 17.32 7.51
N ARG A 220 10.20 16.49 7.03
CA ARG A 220 10.48 15.40 6.07
C ARG A 220 10.80 15.95 4.69
N ILE A 221 9.99 16.88 4.17
CA ILE A 221 10.25 17.53 2.87
C ILE A 221 11.62 18.21 2.86
N ASP A 222 12.02 18.88 3.95
CA ASP A 222 13.34 19.51 4.07
C ASP A 222 14.50 18.55 3.79
N LYS A 223 14.33 17.26 4.12
CA LYS A 223 15.38 16.23 4.01
C LYS A 223 15.45 15.56 2.62
N ILE A 224 14.49 15.78 1.74
CA ILE A 224 14.48 15.19 0.40
C ILE A 224 15.77 15.54 -0.33
N ILE A 225 16.50 14.54 -0.77
CA ILE A 225 17.69 14.71 -1.61
C ILE A 225 17.25 14.76 -3.06
N VAL A 226 17.56 15.86 -3.76
CA VAL A 226 17.17 16.07 -5.16
C VAL A 226 18.32 15.83 -6.13
N ALA A 227 19.55 16.05 -5.71
CA ALA A 227 20.76 15.94 -6.52
C ALA A 227 22.00 15.90 -5.63
N TYR A 228 23.16 15.73 -6.26
CA TYR A 228 24.46 15.96 -5.62
C TYR A 228 25.19 17.10 -6.35
N ASN A 229 25.95 17.90 -5.59
CA ASN A 229 26.79 18.95 -6.17
C ASN A 229 28.10 18.36 -6.71
N TYR A 230 28.92 19.21 -7.38
CA TYR A 230 30.21 18.79 -7.93
C TYR A 230 31.23 18.35 -6.87
N ALA A 231 31.07 18.75 -5.61
CA ALA A 231 31.86 18.27 -4.48
C ALA A 231 31.43 16.89 -3.98
N GLY A 232 30.23 16.44 -4.36
CA GLY A 232 29.66 15.17 -3.95
C GLY A 232 28.67 15.26 -2.78
N ASP A 233 28.40 16.48 -2.28
CA ASP A 233 27.46 16.68 -1.19
C ASP A 233 26.01 16.63 -1.68
N PRO A 234 25.06 16.13 -0.87
CA PRO A 234 23.65 16.13 -1.21
C PRO A 234 23.09 17.55 -1.25
N VAL A 235 22.22 17.81 -2.23
CA VAL A 235 21.40 19.02 -2.34
C VAL A 235 19.97 18.63 -2.03
N THR A 236 19.33 19.38 -1.14
CA THR A 236 18.00 19.04 -0.61
C THR A 236 16.91 20.00 -1.07
N ALA A 237 15.64 19.61 -0.85
CA ALA A 237 14.49 20.49 -1.08
C ALA A 237 14.57 21.76 -0.21
N LYS A 238 15.17 21.67 1.00
CA LYS A 238 15.45 22.83 1.86
C LYS A 238 16.41 23.82 1.19
N ASP A 239 17.50 23.33 0.59
CA ASP A 239 18.48 24.18 -0.11
C ASP A 239 17.84 24.93 -1.28
N LEU A 240 16.89 24.30 -1.97
CA LEU A 240 16.08 24.92 -3.01
C LEU A 240 14.96 25.83 -2.48
N LYS A 241 14.74 25.87 -1.15
CA LYS A 241 13.67 26.64 -0.48
C LYS A 241 12.26 26.25 -0.96
N ALA A 242 12.06 24.97 -1.31
CA ALA A 242 10.81 24.46 -1.89
C ALA A 242 9.76 24.08 -0.83
N THR A 243 10.18 23.78 0.39
CA THR A 243 9.36 23.17 1.45
C THR A 243 8.05 23.91 1.71
N GLY A 244 8.09 25.24 1.82
CA GLY A 244 6.90 26.04 2.12
C GLY A 244 5.84 25.94 1.03
N ALA A 245 6.24 26.04 -0.24
CA ALA A 245 5.34 25.95 -1.38
C ALA A 245 4.78 24.51 -1.56
N MET A 246 5.62 23.50 -1.36
CA MET A 246 5.18 22.10 -1.38
C MET A 246 4.17 21.82 -0.26
N ALA A 247 4.43 22.27 0.96
CA ALA A 247 3.50 22.14 2.08
C ALA A 247 2.16 22.85 1.82
N ALA A 248 2.18 24.02 1.17
CA ALA A 248 0.96 24.72 0.77
C ALA A 248 0.12 23.91 -0.22
N LEU A 249 0.74 23.22 -1.18
CA LEU A 249 0.05 22.31 -2.11
C LEU A 249 -0.54 21.09 -1.39
N LEU A 250 0.09 20.63 -0.32
CA LEU A 250 -0.29 19.43 0.42
C LEU A 250 -1.21 19.72 1.63
N LYS A 251 -1.61 20.98 1.88
CA LYS A 251 -2.32 21.39 3.09
C LYS A 251 -3.64 20.63 3.34
N ASP A 252 -4.35 20.27 2.29
CA ASP A 252 -5.61 19.52 2.38
C ASP A 252 -5.35 18.01 2.19
N ALA A 253 -4.36 17.64 1.37
CA ALA A 253 -3.99 16.25 1.12
C ALA A 253 -3.48 15.51 2.37
N ILE A 254 -2.94 16.22 3.37
CA ILE A 254 -2.50 15.61 4.63
C ILE A 254 -3.65 15.16 5.53
N LYS A 255 -4.87 15.65 5.31
CA LYS A 255 -6.05 15.29 6.07
C LYS A 255 -6.64 13.97 5.57
N PRO A 256 -6.92 12.99 6.45
CA PRO A 256 -7.57 11.76 6.04
C PRO A 256 -8.97 11.99 5.45
N ASN A 257 -9.37 11.14 4.52
CA ASN A 257 -10.70 11.16 3.93
C ASN A 257 -11.60 10.14 4.60
N MET A 258 -12.89 10.45 4.74
CA MET A 258 -13.93 9.54 5.20
C MET A 258 -14.96 9.31 4.10
N ILE A 259 -15.31 8.05 3.90
CA ILE A 259 -16.42 7.54 3.09
C ILE A 259 -17.14 6.43 3.87
N GLN A 260 -17.92 5.62 3.21
CA GLN A 260 -18.72 4.56 3.82
C GLN A 260 -18.63 3.25 3.04
N THR A 261 -19.03 2.16 3.68
CA THR A 261 -19.28 0.88 3.01
C THR A 261 -20.69 0.83 2.45
N LEU A 262 -21.03 -0.23 1.71
CA LEU A 262 -22.42 -0.50 1.28
C LEU A 262 -23.39 -0.63 2.44
N GLU A 263 -22.94 -1.01 3.62
CA GLU A 263 -23.73 -1.09 4.86
C GLU A 263 -23.65 0.20 5.71
N ASN A 264 -23.16 1.29 5.12
CA ASN A 264 -23.03 2.61 5.74
C ASN A 264 -22.10 2.64 6.98
N THR A 265 -21.10 1.78 7.00
CA THR A 265 -20.02 1.77 8.01
C THR A 265 -18.94 2.79 7.62
N PRO A 266 -18.38 3.57 8.57
CA PRO A 266 -17.31 4.53 8.26
C PRO A 266 -16.05 3.83 7.76
N VAL A 267 -15.44 4.43 6.74
CA VAL A 267 -14.14 4.01 6.17
C VAL A 267 -13.24 5.23 6.03
N LEU A 268 -12.01 5.14 6.52
CA LEU A 268 -10.97 6.12 6.28
C LEU A 268 -10.13 5.70 5.07
N VAL A 269 -9.91 6.62 4.15
CA VAL A 269 -9.08 6.39 2.97
C VAL A 269 -8.03 7.49 2.87
N HIS A 270 -6.73 7.14 2.86
CA HIS A 270 -5.70 8.17 2.84
C HIS A 270 -4.36 7.63 2.35
N GLY A 271 -3.86 8.22 1.25
CA GLY A 271 -2.62 7.83 0.60
C GLY A 271 -2.65 6.43 -0.03
N GLY A 272 -1.71 6.13 -0.91
CA GLY A 272 -1.73 4.88 -1.66
C GLY A 272 -0.37 4.41 -2.18
N PRO A 273 0.71 4.36 -1.37
CA PRO A 273 2.01 3.92 -1.84
C PRO A 273 1.97 2.45 -2.25
N PHE A 274 2.70 2.08 -3.33
CA PHE A 274 2.80 0.69 -3.76
C PHE A 274 3.72 -0.12 -2.85
N ALA A 275 3.34 -1.36 -2.56
CA ALA A 275 4.11 -2.23 -1.65
C ALA A 275 5.32 -2.91 -2.29
N ASN A 276 5.44 -2.93 -3.62
CA ASN A 276 6.59 -3.50 -4.33
C ASN A 276 7.71 -2.49 -4.60
N ILE A 277 7.49 -1.19 -4.32
CA ILE A 277 8.46 -0.11 -4.54
C ILE A 277 8.50 0.93 -3.42
N ALA A 278 7.52 0.93 -2.53
CA ALA A 278 7.40 1.76 -1.34
C ALA A 278 6.84 0.92 -0.18
N HIS A 279 6.42 1.54 0.93
CA HIS A 279 6.00 0.79 2.12
C HIS A 279 4.59 0.19 2.04
N GLY A 280 3.77 0.55 1.05
CA GLY A 280 2.56 -0.19 0.70
C GLY A 280 1.39 -0.13 1.68
N CYS A 281 1.34 0.88 2.54
CA CYS A 281 0.32 1.04 3.57
C CYS A 281 -0.33 2.42 3.48
N ASN A 282 -1.59 2.53 3.94
CA ASN A 282 -2.23 3.83 4.11
C ASN A 282 -1.51 4.68 5.18
N SER A 283 -1.96 5.92 5.37
CA SER A 283 -1.27 6.87 6.24
C SER A 283 -1.27 6.46 7.72
N VAL A 284 -0.25 6.91 8.44
CA VAL A 284 -0.17 6.84 9.89
C VAL A 284 -1.33 7.62 10.53
N ARG A 285 -1.66 8.80 9.98
CA ARG A 285 -2.75 9.65 10.48
C ARG A 285 -4.10 8.92 10.44
N ALA A 286 -4.45 8.30 9.30
CA ALA A 286 -5.71 7.57 9.17
C ALA A 286 -5.76 6.35 10.10
N THR A 287 -4.67 5.59 10.23
CA THR A 287 -4.62 4.42 11.12
C THR A 287 -4.72 4.82 12.60
N LYS A 288 -3.95 5.83 13.04
CA LYS A 288 -4.03 6.35 14.41
C LYS A 288 -5.42 6.91 14.73
N LEU A 289 -6.02 7.64 13.78
CA LEU A 289 -7.36 8.18 13.97
C LEU A 289 -8.42 7.08 14.07
N ALA A 290 -8.34 6.04 13.23
CA ALA A 290 -9.25 4.88 13.33
C ALA A 290 -9.15 4.20 14.70
N LEU A 291 -7.94 4.04 15.25
CA LEU A 291 -7.71 3.50 16.60
C LEU A 291 -8.33 4.35 17.71
N LYS A 292 -8.40 5.68 17.52
CA LYS A 292 -8.99 6.60 18.50
C LYS A 292 -10.51 6.69 18.42
N LEU A 293 -11.11 6.32 17.29
CA LEU A 293 -12.53 6.46 17.01
C LEU A 293 -13.34 5.17 17.19
N ALA A 294 -12.69 4.00 17.18
CA ALA A 294 -13.38 2.72 17.20
C ALA A 294 -12.71 1.69 18.11
N ASP A 295 -13.45 0.65 18.51
CA ASP A 295 -12.92 -0.47 19.28
C ASP A 295 -11.90 -1.29 18.48
N ILE A 296 -12.10 -1.36 17.15
CA ILE A 296 -11.22 -2.08 16.24
C ILE A 296 -10.95 -1.24 14.99
N ALA A 297 -9.67 -1.04 14.69
CA ALA A 297 -9.19 -0.50 13.41
C ALA A 297 -8.74 -1.66 12.52
N VAL A 298 -9.36 -1.81 11.34
CA VAL A 298 -8.98 -2.78 10.32
C VAL A 298 -8.19 -2.06 9.25
N THR A 299 -6.96 -2.49 8.99
CA THR A 299 -6.12 -1.90 7.94
C THR A 299 -5.54 -2.98 7.05
N GLU A 300 -5.05 -2.59 5.87
CA GLU A 300 -4.44 -3.52 4.93
C GLU A 300 -3.01 -3.12 4.54
N ALA A 301 -2.22 -4.11 4.12
CA ALA A 301 -0.94 -3.92 3.48
C ALA A 301 -0.94 -4.51 2.06
N GLY A 302 -0.25 -3.86 1.13
CA GLY A 302 -0.27 -4.22 -0.29
C GLY A 302 0.39 -5.57 -0.58
N PHE A 303 -0.13 -6.30 -1.56
CA PHE A 303 0.36 -7.59 -2.01
C PHE A 303 0.40 -8.67 -0.91
N GLY A 304 1.42 -9.54 -0.93
CA GLY A 304 1.59 -10.61 0.05
C GLY A 304 2.27 -10.15 1.34
N ALA A 305 2.24 -11.02 2.35
CA ALA A 305 2.82 -10.73 3.66
C ALA A 305 4.34 -10.57 3.60
N ASP A 306 4.99 -11.14 2.61
CA ASP A 306 6.42 -11.00 2.34
C ASP A 306 6.84 -9.59 1.91
N LEU A 307 5.92 -8.79 1.38
CA LEU A 307 6.14 -7.40 0.98
C LEU A 307 5.38 -6.41 1.86
N GLY A 308 4.05 -6.44 1.80
CA GLY A 308 3.23 -5.45 2.46
C GLY A 308 3.27 -5.55 3.98
N ALA A 309 3.07 -6.75 4.54
CA ALA A 309 3.06 -6.91 6.00
C ALA A 309 4.47 -6.68 6.59
N GLU A 310 5.53 -7.16 5.95
CA GLU A 310 6.91 -6.88 6.37
C GLU A 310 7.13 -5.37 6.51
N LYS A 311 6.78 -4.57 5.48
CA LYS A 311 6.95 -3.11 5.51
C LYS A 311 6.00 -2.41 6.47
N PHE A 312 4.80 -2.95 6.65
CA PHE A 312 3.89 -2.46 7.68
C PHE A 312 4.53 -2.56 9.07
N PHE A 313 5.16 -3.69 9.37
CA PHE A 313 5.82 -3.90 10.66
C PHE A 313 7.14 -3.13 10.78
N ASP A 314 8.06 -3.33 9.84
CA ASP A 314 9.44 -2.83 9.94
C ASP A 314 9.59 -1.35 9.54
N ILE A 315 8.62 -0.76 8.84
CA ILE A 315 8.62 0.66 8.49
C ILE A 315 7.51 1.41 9.23
N LYS A 316 6.23 1.12 8.94
CA LYS A 316 5.12 1.91 9.46
C LYS A 316 4.95 1.77 10.97
N CYS A 317 4.87 0.55 11.49
CA CYS A 317 4.71 0.31 12.93
C CYS A 317 5.91 0.84 13.72
N ARG A 318 7.13 0.58 13.22
CA ARG A 318 8.37 1.08 13.82
C ARG A 318 8.36 2.61 13.97
N LYS A 319 8.03 3.33 12.88
CA LYS A 319 8.06 4.80 12.86
C LYS A 319 6.91 5.43 13.66
N ALA A 320 5.74 4.81 13.64
CA ALA A 320 4.53 5.37 14.24
C ALA A 320 4.26 4.87 15.66
N GLY A 321 5.04 3.92 16.17
CA GLY A 321 4.81 3.28 17.47
C GLY A 321 3.55 2.40 17.51
N LEU A 322 3.08 1.92 16.35
CA LEU A 322 1.90 1.07 16.25
C LEU A 322 2.24 -0.37 16.68
N LYS A 323 1.28 -1.03 17.32
CA LYS A 323 1.39 -2.43 17.75
C LYS A 323 0.15 -3.19 17.29
N PRO A 324 0.25 -4.02 16.24
CA PRO A 324 -0.89 -4.81 15.78
C PRO A 324 -1.25 -5.88 16.80
N ASP A 325 -2.57 -6.08 17.01
CA ASP A 325 -3.12 -7.08 17.92
C ASP A 325 -3.36 -8.42 17.23
N ALA A 326 -3.70 -8.40 15.96
CA ALA A 326 -3.90 -9.60 15.14
C ALA A 326 -3.59 -9.34 13.67
N VAL A 327 -3.28 -10.41 12.94
CA VAL A 327 -3.11 -10.41 11.49
C VAL A 327 -4.06 -11.43 10.88
N VAL A 328 -4.76 -11.02 9.82
CA VAL A 328 -5.54 -11.90 8.96
C VAL A 328 -4.76 -12.13 7.66
N ILE A 329 -4.45 -13.39 7.36
CA ILE A 329 -3.85 -13.79 6.08
C ILE A 329 -4.96 -14.25 5.16
N VAL A 330 -5.18 -13.53 4.07
CA VAL A 330 -6.13 -13.91 3.01
C VAL A 330 -5.47 -14.92 2.08
N ALA A 331 -6.09 -16.07 1.93
CA ALA A 331 -5.76 -17.06 0.92
C ALA A 331 -6.94 -17.25 -0.03
N THR A 332 -6.68 -17.72 -1.24
CA THR A 332 -7.68 -18.20 -2.19
C THR A 332 -7.26 -19.54 -2.75
N VAL A 333 -8.23 -20.40 -3.07
CA VAL A 333 -7.95 -21.67 -3.75
C VAL A 333 -7.18 -21.42 -5.06
N LYS A 334 -7.56 -20.36 -5.79
CA LYS A 334 -6.88 -19.95 -7.03
C LYS A 334 -5.41 -19.63 -6.83
N ALA A 335 -5.09 -18.82 -5.80
CA ALA A 335 -3.70 -18.45 -5.53
C ALA A 335 -2.86 -19.63 -5.08
N LEU A 336 -3.42 -20.52 -4.26
CA LEU A 336 -2.72 -21.73 -3.83
C LEU A 336 -2.46 -22.67 -5.02
N LYS A 337 -3.45 -22.92 -5.89
CA LYS A 337 -3.24 -23.70 -7.14
C LYS A 337 -2.23 -23.04 -8.08
N TYR A 338 -2.26 -21.72 -8.20
CA TYR A 338 -1.26 -20.98 -8.99
C TYR A 338 0.16 -21.18 -8.44
N ASN A 339 0.33 -21.06 -7.12
CA ASN A 339 1.58 -21.36 -6.43
C ASN A 339 1.98 -22.84 -6.52
N GLY A 340 1.03 -23.74 -6.78
CA GLY A 340 1.25 -25.16 -7.08
C GLY A 340 1.55 -25.47 -8.54
N GLY A 341 1.66 -24.43 -9.41
CA GLY A 341 2.07 -24.57 -10.80
C GLY A 341 0.95 -24.60 -11.85
N VAL A 342 -0.32 -24.40 -11.46
CA VAL A 342 -1.44 -24.35 -12.42
C VAL A 342 -1.40 -23.06 -13.25
N PRO A 343 -1.50 -23.13 -14.58
CA PRO A 343 -1.58 -21.97 -15.45
C PRO A 343 -2.81 -21.10 -15.14
N LYS A 344 -2.67 -19.77 -15.27
CA LYS A 344 -3.70 -18.78 -14.95
C LYS A 344 -5.08 -19.10 -15.56
N GLN A 345 -5.11 -19.65 -16.78
CA GLN A 345 -6.34 -19.95 -17.52
C GLN A 345 -7.10 -21.17 -16.98
N GLU A 346 -6.45 -21.98 -16.13
CA GLU A 346 -7.01 -23.24 -15.61
C GLU A 346 -7.36 -23.19 -14.12
N LEU A 347 -7.13 -22.06 -13.45
CA LEU A 347 -7.32 -21.90 -11.99
C LEU A 347 -8.76 -22.14 -11.50
N SER A 348 -9.75 -22.06 -12.38
CA SER A 348 -11.15 -22.32 -12.04
C SER A 348 -11.51 -23.82 -12.02
N LYS A 349 -10.61 -24.70 -12.48
CA LYS A 349 -10.82 -26.15 -12.45
C LYS A 349 -10.32 -26.71 -11.11
N PRO A 350 -11.04 -27.66 -10.48
CA PRO A 350 -10.55 -28.35 -9.29
C PRO A 350 -9.22 -29.08 -9.57
N ASP A 351 -8.25 -28.89 -8.69
CA ASP A 351 -6.93 -29.55 -8.77
C ASP A 351 -6.32 -29.68 -7.37
N MET A 352 -6.61 -30.82 -6.73
CA MET A 352 -6.14 -31.11 -5.38
C MET A 352 -4.63 -31.36 -5.29
N GLU A 353 -4.00 -31.85 -6.37
CA GLU A 353 -2.55 -32.07 -6.39
C GLU A 353 -1.82 -30.73 -6.41
N ALA A 354 -2.23 -29.83 -7.28
CA ALA A 354 -1.67 -28.48 -7.32
C ALA A 354 -1.94 -27.70 -6.01
N LEU A 355 -3.12 -27.86 -5.42
CA LEU A 355 -3.44 -27.25 -4.13
C LEU A 355 -2.49 -27.73 -3.03
N LYS A 356 -2.21 -29.04 -2.95
CA LYS A 356 -1.25 -29.63 -2.02
C LYS A 356 0.18 -29.13 -2.26
N ASN A 357 0.56 -28.97 -3.53
CA ASN A 357 1.88 -28.44 -3.88
C ASN A 357 2.04 -26.95 -3.57
N GLY A 358 0.95 -26.18 -3.64
CA GLY A 358 0.99 -24.72 -3.42
C GLY A 358 0.75 -24.28 -1.98
N ILE A 359 0.20 -25.15 -1.11
CA ILE A 359 -0.11 -24.81 0.29
C ILE A 359 1.11 -24.32 1.08
N VAL A 360 2.31 -24.77 0.70
CA VAL A 360 3.59 -24.37 1.31
C VAL A 360 3.85 -22.85 1.22
N ASN A 361 3.21 -22.17 0.29
CA ASN A 361 3.25 -20.71 0.22
C ASN A 361 2.51 -20.08 1.40
N LEU A 362 1.34 -20.61 1.77
CA LEU A 362 0.61 -20.20 2.97
C LEU A 362 1.42 -20.46 4.22
N ASP A 363 2.05 -21.64 4.33
CA ASP A 363 2.89 -22.00 5.48
C ASP A 363 3.99 -20.95 5.71
N LYS A 364 4.66 -20.54 4.63
CA LYS A 364 5.73 -19.52 4.73
C LYS A 364 5.20 -18.16 5.20
N HIS A 365 4.03 -17.76 4.75
CA HIS A 365 3.42 -16.50 5.19
C HIS A 365 2.96 -16.55 6.66
N ILE A 366 2.44 -17.69 7.12
CA ILE A 366 2.12 -17.91 8.54
C ILE A 366 3.39 -17.81 9.40
N GLU A 367 4.45 -18.54 9.00
CA GLU A 367 5.76 -18.47 9.67
C GLU A 367 6.29 -17.04 9.74
N ASN A 368 6.17 -16.27 8.65
CA ASN A 368 6.63 -14.88 8.58
C ASN A 368 5.94 -14.01 9.63
N ILE A 369 4.62 -14.10 9.77
CA ILE A 369 3.88 -13.31 10.77
C ILE A 369 4.24 -13.74 12.20
N HIS A 370 4.40 -15.03 12.45
CA HIS A 370 4.81 -15.52 13.77
C HIS A 370 6.17 -14.97 14.23
N LYS A 371 7.09 -14.65 13.31
CA LYS A 371 8.38 -14.01 13.63
C LYS A 371 8.23 -12.63 14.25
N TYR A 372 7.15 -11.93 13.96
CA TYR A 372 6.81 -10.63 14.55
C TYR A 372 6.05 -10.76 15.88
N GLY A 373 5.71 -11.98 16.32
CA GLY A 373 5.02 -12.22 17.60
C GLY A 373 3.54 -11.83 17.62
N VAL A 374 2.88 -11.74 16.46
CA VAL A 374 1.47 -11.34 16.33
C VAL A 374 0.59 -12.57 16.09
N PRO A 375 -0.57 -12.70 16.76
CA PRO A 375 -1.56 -13.74 16.48
C PRO A 375 -2.04 -13.73 15.03
N VAL A 376 -2.21 -14.92 14.44
CA VAL A 376 -2.61 -15.12 13.04
C VAL A 376 -3.96 -15.79 12.95
N VAL A 377 -4.82 -15.25 12.08
CA VAL A 377 -6.04 -15.88 11.58
C VAL A 377 -5.89 -16.05 10.08
N VAL A 378 -6.11 -17.23 9.55
CA VAL A 378 -6.18 -17.48 8.10
C VAL A 378 -7.63 -17.37 7.66
N THR A 379 -7.89 -16.61 6.60
CA THR A 379 -9.22 -16.60 5.96
C THR A 379 -9.12 -17.03 4.51
N LEU A 380 -10.04 -17.89 4.10
CA LEU A 380 -10.21 -18.27 2.72
C LEU A 380 -11.30 -17.40 2.09
N ASN A 381 -10.89 -16.52 1.16
CA ASN A 381 -11.82 -15.74 0.34
C ASN A 381 -12.42 -16.65 -0.73
N SER A 382 -13.68 -17.04 -0.58
CA SER A 382 -14.32 -18.07 -1.41
C SER A 382 -14.78 -17.54 -2.76
N PHE A 383 -14.70 -18.39 -3.76
CA PHE A 383 -15.24 -18.17 -5.11
C PHE A 383 -16.24 -19.28 -5.45
N VAL A 384 -17.22 -18.97 -6.29
CA VAL A 384 -18.25 -19.93 -6.74
C VAL A 384 -17.68 -21.15 -7.47
N THR A 385 -16.43 -21.11 -7.90
CA THR A 385 -15.73 -22.21 -8.58
C THR A 385 -14.99 -23.15 -7.63
N ASP A 386 -14.89 -22.79 -6.36
CA ASP A 386 -14.15 -23.56 -5.36
C ASP A 386 -15.01 -24.73 -4.87
N THR A 387 -14.39 -25.84 -4.50
CA THR A 387 -15.07 -27.04 -4.04
C THR A 387 -14.97 -27.21 -2.53
N GLU A 388 -15.94 -27.94 -1.95
CA GLU A 388 -15.92 -28.26 -0.52
C GLU A 388 -14.68 -29.08 -0.12
N GLU A 389 -14.21 -29.98 -1.00
CA GLU A 389 -12.99 -30.76 -0.76
C GLU A 389 -11.74 -29.86 -0.65
N GLU A 390 -11.65 -28.84 -1.51
CA GLU A 390 -10.57 -27.84 -1.45
C GLU A 390 -10.62 -27.04 -0.15
N TYR A 391 -11.82 -26.64 0.30
CA TYR A 391 -12.00 -25.92 1.58
C TYR A 391 -11.59 -26.75 2.77
N GLU A 392 -12.10 -27.96 2.89
CA GLU A 392 -11.82 -28.86 4.02
C GLU A 392 -10.34 -29.23 4.09
N PHE A 393 -9.66 -29.36 2.95
CA PHE A 393 -8.21 -29.57 2.92
C PHE A 393 -7.46 -28.37 3.53
N ILE A 394 -7.77 -27.13 3.12
CA ILE A 394 -7.07 -25.94 3.61
C ILE A 394 -7.37 -25.74 5.09
N LYS A 395 -8.63 -25.88 5.52
CA LYS A 395 -9.06 -25.77 6.89
C LYS A 395 -8.29 -26.73 7.80
N LYS A 396 -8.29 -28.03 7.45
CA LYS A 396 -7.58 -29.06 8.20
C LYS A 396 -6.08 -28.76 8.28
N HIS A 397 -5.48 -28.28 7.19
CA HIS A 397 -4.08 -27.90 7.16
C HIS A 397 -3.78 -26.75 8.12
N CYS A 398 -4.61 -25.70 8.17
CA CYS A 398 -4.47 -24.61 9.13
C CYS A 398 -4.63 -25.08 10.58
N GLU A 399 -5.58 -25.97 10.85
CA GLU A 399 -5.80 -26.56 12.18
C GLU A 399 -4.59 -27.38 12.65
N GLU A 400 -3.97 -28.16 11.73
CA GLU A 400 -2.73 -28.92 12.01
C GLU A 400 -1.54 -28.01 12.35
N LEU A 401 -1.50 -26.80 11.77
CA LEU A 401 -0.51 -25.76 12.10
C LEU A 401 -0.85 -24.97 13.37
N GLY A 402 -2.01 -25.24 14.00
CA GLY A 402 -2.48 -24.51 15.18
C GLY A 402 -2.95 -23.08 14.87
N CYS A 403 -3.28 -22.78 13.62
CA CYS A 403 -3.82 -21.50 13.19
C CYS A 403 -5.35 -21.50 13.21
N GLU A 404 -5.94 -20.39 13.63
CA GLU A 404 -7.37 -20.14 13.46
C GLU A 404 -7.70 -20.00 11.96
N PHE A 405 -8.81 -20.60 11.55
CA PHE A 405 -9.28 -20.56 10.17
C PHE A 405 -10.75 -20.08 10.12
N ALA A 406 -11.08 -19.27 9.11
CA ALA A 406 -12.44 -18.88 8.79
C ALA A 406 -12.68 -18.88 7.27
N LEU A 407 -13.84 -19.38 6.84
CA LEU A 407 -14.32 -19.18 5.48
C LEU A 407 -14.98 -17.80 5.38
N SER A 408 -14.63 -17.02 4.36
CA SER A 408 -15.23 -15.71 4.09
C SER A 408 -15.99 -15.71 2.78
N ASN A 409 -17.27 -15.35 2.86
CA ASN A 409 -18.16 -15.20 1.71
C ASN A 409 -18.63 -13.74 1.55
N VAL A 410 -17.79 -12.79 1.94
CA VAL A 410 -18.13 -11.36 2.02
C VAL A 410 -18.42 -10.75 0.65
N TRP A 411 -17.86 -11.31 -0.43
CA TRP A 411 -18.16 -10.85 -1.78
C TRP A 411 -19.65 -11.02 -2.11
N ALA A 412 -20.24 -12.15 -1.74
CA ALA A 412 -21.64 -12.45 -2.03
C ALA A 412 -22.63 -11.91 -0.96
N ASP A 413 -22.23 -11.92 0.32
CA ASP A 413 -23.12 -11.73 1.45
C ASP A 413 -22.78 -10.49 2.30
N GLY A 414 -21.83 -9.63 1.88
CA GLY A 414 -21.41 -8.45 2.64
C GLY A 414 -20.91 -8.83 4.03
N GLY A 415 -21.23 -8.02 5.04
CA GLY A 415 -20.84 -8.26 6.43
C GLY A 415 -21.31 -9.60 6.99
N ALA A 416 -22.48 -10.08 6.59
CA ALA A 416 -23.00 -11.38 7.05
C ALA A 416 -22.08 -12.55 6.63
N GLY A 417 -21.44 -12.45 5.46
CA GLY A 417 -20.45 -13.43 4.99
C GLY A 417 -19.11 -13.39 5.73
N GLY A 418 -18.89 -12.41 6.61
CA GLY A 418 -17.68 -12.22 7.40
C GLY A 418 -17.82 -12.56 8.89
N ILE A 419 -18.98 -13.01 9.36
CA ILE A 419 -19.23 -13.23 10.79
C ILE A 419 -18.29 -14.28 11.39
N GLU A 420 -18.06 -15.40 10.71
CA GLU A 420 -17.10 -16.41 11.19
C GLU A 420 -15.68 -15.83 11.32
N LEU A 421 -15.23 -15.04 10.35
CA LEU A 421 -13.95 -14.35 10.43
C LEU A 421 -13.90 -13.37 11.60
N ALA A 422 -14.97 -12.60 11.82
CA ALA A 422 -15.06 -11.69 12.96
C ALA A 422 -14.94 -12.44 14.29
N ASP A 423 -15.60 -13.59 14.45
CA ASP A 423 -15.49 -14.43 15.65
C ASP A 423 -14.06 -14.91 15.88
N LYS A 424 -13.37 -15.36 14.83
CA LYS A 424 -11.97 -15.81 14.91
C LYS A 424 -11.01 -14.67 15.25
N VAL A 425 -11.22 -13.49 14.68
CA VAL A 425 -10.42 -12.29 14.99
C VAL A 425 -10.62 -11.88 16.45
N LEU A 426 -11.85 -11.84 16.94
CA LEU A 426 -12.15 -11.52 18.34
C LEU A 426 -11.51 -12.53 19.30
N ALA A 427 -11.61 -13.82 19.01
CA ALA A 427 -10.97 -14.87 19.80
C ALA A 427 -9.44 -14.77 19.78
N SER A 428 -8.85 -14.28 18.71
CA SER A 428 -7.40 -14.12 18.60
C SER A 428 -6.83 -13.10 19.59
N PHE A 429 -7.63 -12.15 20.07
CA PHE A 429 -7.20 -11.15 21.06
C PHE A 429 -6.96 -11.75 22.45
N ASP A 430 -7.46 -12.95 22.73
CA ASP A 430 -7.10 -13.70 23.96
C ASP A 430 -5.63 -14.12 23.98
N LYS A 431 -5.00 -14.23 22.80
CA LYS A 431 -3.57 -14.43 22.63
C LYS A 431 -2.90 -13.05 22.56
N LYS A 432 -2.23 -12.65 23.65
CA LYS A 432 -1.56 -11.34 23.69
C LYS A 432 -0.49 -11.23 22.60
N SER A 433 -0.56 -10.19 21.77
CA SER A 433 0.48 -9.82 20.83
C SER A 433 1.77 -9.41 21.58
N ASP A 434 2.91 -9.98 21.19
CA ASP A 434 4.27 -9.58 21.62
C ASP A 434 5.03 -9.02 20.41
N PHE A 435 4.39 -8.08 19.72
CA PHE A 435 4.91 -7.49 18.48
C PHE A 435 6.31 -6.92 18.65
N LYS A 436 7.22 -7.33 17.76
CA LYS A 436 8.58 -6.80 17.62
C LYS A 436 8.95 -6.67 16.15
N PRO A 437 9.63 -5.60 15.75
CA PRO A 437 10.26 -5.50 14.43
C PRO A 437 11.28 -6.63 14.22
N LEU A 438 11.55 -6.95 12.96
CA LEU A 438 12.41 -8.06 12.57
C LEU A 438 13.89 -7.83 12.92
N TYR A 439 14.32 -6.58 12.99
CA TYR A 439 15.69 -6.15 13.26
C TYR A 439 15.73 -4.82 14.01
N GLU A 440 16.84 -4.56 14.70
CA GLU A 440 17.10 -3.30 15.40
C GLU A 440 17.60 -2.21 14.43
N ASP A 441 17.38 -0.93 14.78
CA ASP A 441 17.75 0.21 13.94
C ASP A 441 19.27 0.30 13.72
N GLU A 442 20.07 -0.08 14.70
CA GLU A 442 21.53 -0.02 14.68
C GLU A 442 22.19 -1.11 13.83
N LEU A 443 21.44 -2.13 13.42
CA LEU A 443 21.96 -3.17 12.53
C LEU A 443 22.43 -2.55 11.21
N PRO A 444 23.62 -2.89 10.68
CA PRO A 444 24.07 -2.39 9.37
C PRO A 444 23.06 -2.67 8.26
N LEU A 445 22.97 -1.78 7.25
CA LEU A 445 22.02 -1.93 6.16
C LEU A 445 22.12 -3.27 5.43
N GLU A 446 23.33 -3.77 5.20
CA GLU A 446 23.54 -5.08 4.57
C GLU A 446 22.96 -6.22 5.41
N ASP A 447 23.12 -6.14 6.75
CA ASP A 447 22.61 -7.15 7.65
C ASP A 447 21.07 -7.07 7.76
N LYS A 448 20.47 -5.87 7.68
CA LYS A 448 19.01 -5.70 7.57
C LYS A 448 18.47 -6.36 6.30
N ILE A 449 19.09 -6.09 5.14
CA ILE A 449 18.74 -6.71 3.85
C ILE A 449 18.88 -8.23 3.93
N MET A 450 19.98 -8.72 4.49
CA MET A 450 20.23 -10.15 4.68
C MET A 450 19.18 -10.79 5.59
N THR A 451 18.80 -10.12 6.68
CA THR A 451 17.78 -10.58 7.62
C THR A 451 16.42 -10.73 6.93
N ILE A 452 15.99 -9.70 6.19
CA ILE A 452 14.73 -9.77 5.43
C ILE A 452 14.78 -10.92 4.40
N ALA A 453 15.87 -11.02 3.64
CA ALA A 453 16.02 -12.05 2.61
C ALA A 453 15.97 -13.48 3.18
N LYS A 454 16.65 -13.73 4.28
CA LYS A 454 16.66 -15.06 4.92
C LYS A 454 15.37 -15.34 5.66
N GLU A 455 14.96 -14.45 6.54
CA GLU A 455 13.86 -14.71 7.46
C GLU A 455 12.49 -14.65 6.75
N ILE A 456 12.28 -13.66 5.87
CA ILE A 456 10.99 -13.45 5.23
C ILE A 456 10.89 -14.20 3.90
N TYR A 457 11.92 -14.13 3.05
CA TYR A 457 11.86 -14.75 1.73
C TYR A 457 12.33 -16.21 1.72
N GLY A 458 13.14 -16.62 2.70
CA GLY A 458 13.74 -17.95 2.73
C GLY A 458 14.92 -18.11 1.79
N ALA A 459 15.60 -17.01 1.43
CA ALA A 459 16.80 -17.02 0.60
C ALA A 459 18.02 -17.54 1.36
N ASP A 460 18.96 -18.16 0.65
CA ASP A 460 20.25 -18.59 1.22
C ASP A 460 21.18 -17.40 1.50
N GLY A 461 21.02 -16.30 0.78
CA GLY A 461 21.86 -15.12 0.92
C GLY A 461 21.46 -13.98 -0.01
N VAL A 462 22.33 -12.96 -0.04
CA VAL A 462 22.17 -11.76 -0.85
C VAL A 462 23.45 -11.50 -1.63
N THR A 463 23.31 -11.10 -2.89
CA THR A 463 24.39 -10.59 -3.73
C THR A 463 24.12 -9.14 -4.12
N TYR A 464 25.18 -8.40 -4.44
CA TYR A 464 25.09 -6.99 -4.77
C TYR A 464 25.82 -6.70 -6.08
N ASP A 465 25.17 -5.96 -6.98
CA ASP A 465 25.86 -5.37 -8.11
C ASP A 465 26.87 -4.31 -7.62
N SER A 466 27.93 -4.06 -8.38
CA SER A 466 28.98 -3.11 -8.01
C SER A 466 28.43 -1.69 -7.71
N LYS A 467 27.37 -1.29 -8.42
CA LYS A 467 26.68 -0.01 -8.19
C LYS A 467 26.00 -0.01 -6.82
N ALA A 468 25.19 -1.03 -6.53
CA ALA A 468 24.46 -1.16 -5.27
C ALA A 468 25.38 -1.15 -4.04
N LYS A 469 26.53 -1.83 -4.14
CA LYS A 469 27.52 -1.84 -3.06
C LYS A 469 28.07 -0.45 -2.75
N LYS A 470 28.45 0.29 -3.79
CA LYS A 470 28.95 1.68 -3.64
C LYS A 470 27.90 2.62 -3.08
N GLU A 471 26.64 2.45 -3.49
CA GLU A 471 25.50 3.24 -3.00
C GLU A 471 25.25 2.96 -1.51
N LEU A 472 25.28 1.69 -1.07
CA LEU A 472 25.16 1.31 0.35
C LEU A 472 26.23 1.96 1.21
N ASP A 473 27.50 1.90 0.76
CA ASP A 473 28.63 2.52 1.47
C ASP A 473 28.44 4.04 1.56
N HIS A 474 28.02 4.69 0.49
CA HIS A 474 27.77 6.13 0.44
C HIS A 474 26.61 6.55 1.36
N ILE A 475 25.48 5.83 1.32
CA ILE A 475 24.31 6.07 2.18
C ILE A 475 24.69 5.94 3.65
N THR A 476 25.49 4.94 4.00
CA THR A 476 26.00 4.74 5.36
C THR A 476 26.90 5.90 5.80
N GLN A 477 27.81 6.36 4.91
CA GLN A 477 28.70 7.50 5.18
C GLN A 477 27.93 8.82 5.36
N MET A 478 26.81 8.99 4.67
CA MET A 478 25.91 10.14 4.85
C MET A 478 25.12 10.09 6.17
N GLY A 479 25.25 9.04 6.98
CA GLY A 479 24.58 8.92 8.28
C GLY A 479 23.20 8.25 8.23
N PHE A 480 22.81 7.61 7.13
CA PHE A 480 21.52 6.93 6.97
C PHE A 480 21.56 5.43 7.28
N GLY A 481 22.64 4.93 7.89
CA GLY A 481 22.81 3.50 8.22
C GLY A 481 21.76 2.93 9.18
N ASN A 482 21.14 3.77 10.02
CA ASN A 482 20.13 3.35 11.00
C ASN A 482 18.70 3.34 10.44
N LEU A 483 18.48 3.75 9.18
CA LEU A 483 17.16 3.72 8.58
C LEU A 483 16.69 2.28 8.31
N PRO A 484 15.37 2.01 8.38
CA PRO A 484 14.82 0.74 7.94
C PRO A 484 14.97 0.57 6.43
N VAL A 485 14.91 -0.68 5.98
CA VAL A 485 15.05 -1.04 4.57
C VAL A 485 13.68 -1.34 3.95
N CYS A 486 13.44 -0.78 2.77
CA CYS A 486 12.31 -1.06 1.92
C CYS A 486 12.77 -1.92 0.74
N MET A 487 12.52 -3.23 0.79
CA MET A 487 12.86 -4.14 -0.31
C MET A 487 11.86 -3.96 -1.46
N ALA A 488 12.36 -3.57 -2.64
CA ALA A 488 11.57 -3.48 -3.85
C ALA A 488 11.77 -4.74 -4.70
N LYS A 489 10.75 -5.58 -4.76
CA LYS A 489 10.78 -6.94 -5.32
C LYS A 489 9.50 -7.24 -6.08
N THR A 490 9.52 -8.25 -6.95
CA THR A 490 8.29 -8.80 -7.53
C THR A 490 7.31 -9.26 -6.43
N GLN A 491 6.04 -9.02 -6.65
CA GLN A 491 4.97 -9.46 -5.74
C GLN A 491 4.52 -10.91 -5.94
N TYR A 492 4.95 -11.56 -7.02
CA TYR A 492 4.44 -12.87 -7.42
C TYR A 492 5.23 -14.06 -6.89
N SER A 493 6.33 -13.83 -6.20
CA SER A 493 7.17 -14.86 -5.64
C SER A 493 7.84 -14.41 -4.35
N LEU A 494 8.20 -15.33 -3.48
CA LEU A 494 9.10 -15.08 -2.35
C LEU A 494 10.53 -14.74 -2.82
N SER A 495 10.93 -15.23 -4.01
CA SER A 495 12.18 -14.87 -4.68
C SER A 495 12.07 -13.52 -5.41
N ASP A 496 13.18 -13.01 -5.92
CA ASP A 496 13.24 -11.90 -6.89
C ASP A 496 12.97 -12.33 -8.35
N ASP A 497 12.74 -13.63 -8.57
CA ASP A 497 12.31 -14.23 -9.83
C ASP A 497 10.82 -14.61 -9.75
N ALA A 498 9.97 -13.88 -10.50
CA ALA A 498 8.52 -14.09 -10.52
C ALA A 498 8.07 -15.49 -11.01
N SER A 499 8.97 -16.26 -11.66
CA SER A 499 8.67 -17.62 -12.12
C SER A 499 8.81 -18.69 -11.04
N LYS A 500 9.47 -18.37 -9.92
CA LYS A 500 9.67 -19.29 -8.79
C LYS A 500 8.46 -19.22 -7.86
N LEU A 501 7.48 -20.07 -8.10
CA LEU A 501 6.22 -20.12 -7.36
C LEU A 501 6.33 -20.98 -6.07
N GLY A 502 5.30 -20.93 -5.23
CA GLY A 502 5.21 -21.73 -4.01
C GLY A 502 6.17 -21.25 -2.92
N ARG A 503 7.01 -22.13 -2.45
CA ARG A 503 8.06 -21.87 -1.45
C ARG A 503 9.41 -22.25 -2.04
N PRO A 504 10.04 -21.36 -2.85
CA PRO A 504 11.33 -21.65 -3.46
C PRO A 504 12.43 -21.82 -2.40
N GLU A 505 13.39 -22.69 -2.70
CA GLU A 505 14.58 -22.97 -1.90
C GLU A 505 15.85 -22.86 -2.75
N GLY A 506 17.02 -22.72 -2.15
CA GLY A 506 18.29 -22.72 -2.85
C GLY A 506 18.50 -21.51 -3.76
N PHE A 507 18.03 -20.32 -3.35
CA PHE A 507 18.16 -19.10 -4.13
C PHE A 507 18.79 -17.96 -3.35
N THR A 508 19.37 -17.01 -4.06
CA THR A 508 19.89 -15.76 -3.52
C THR A 508 19.12 -14.58 -4.09
N ILE A 509 18.96 -13.52 -3.30
CA ILE A 509 18.40 -12.25 -3.75
C ILE A 509 19.55 -11.38 -4.30
N ASN A 510 19.38 -10.82 -5.50
CA ASN A 510 20.35 -9.89 -6.08
C ASN A 510 19.87 -8.44 -5.93
N ILE A 511 20.66 -7.62 -5.24
CA ILE A 511 20.43 -6.17 -5.12
C ILE A 511 21.20 -5.46 -6.24
N ARG A 512 20.46 -4.85 -7.16
CA ARG A 512 21.06 -4.16 -8.33
C ARG A 512 21.30 -2.67 -8.09
N GLU A 513 20.50 -2.05 -7.23
CA GLU A 513 20.54 -0.62 -6.95
C GLU A 513 20.01 -0.34 -5.53
N VAL A 514 20.57 0.65 -4.89
CA VAL A 514 20.11 1.13 -3.57
C VAL A 514 20.03 2.64 -3.61
N TYR A 515 19.01 3.22 -3.00
CA TYR A 515 18.91 4.68 -2.81
C TYR A 515 18.19 4.97 -1.49
N VAL A 516 18.30 6.21 -1.03
CA VAL A 516 17.64 6.66 0.19
C VAL A 516 16.52 7.64 -0.13
N ASP A 517 15.32 7.36 0.39
CA ASP A 517 14.22 8.30 0.50
C ASP A 517 14.35 8.99 1.87
N ALA A 518 15.22 10.00 1.92
CA ALA A 518 15.67 10.63 3.18
C ALA A 518 14.53 11.33 3.91
N GLY A 519 13.58 11.91 3.20
CA GLY A 519 12.39 12.53 3.77
C GLY A 519 11.39 11.50 4.29
N ALA A 520 11.15 10.41 3.56
CA ALA A 520 10.35 9.29 4.03
C ALA A 520 11.06 8.55 5.18
N GLY A 521 12.38 8.53 5.16
CA GLY A 521 13.22 7.95 6.21
C GLY A 521 13.34 6.44 6.10
N PHE A 522 13.58 5.91 4.92
CA PHE A 522 13.96 4.52 4.67
C PHE A 522 14.93 4.41 3.49
N VAL A 523 15.64 3.29 3.42
CA VAL A 523 16.53 2.95 2.31
C VAL A 523 15.82 1.95 1.41
N VAL A 524 15.76 2.23 0.10
CA VAL A 524 15.15 1.33 -0.88
C VAL A 524 16.22 0.44 -1.49
N ALA A 525 16.03 -0.87 -1.43
CA ALA A 525 16.88 -1.88 -2.07
C ALA A 525 16.12 -2.53 -3.23
N LEU A 526 16.56 -2.25 -4.45
CA LEU A 526 15.94 -2.73 -5.67
C LEU A 526 16.50 -4.09 -6.06
N THR A 527 15.62 -5.07 -6.19
CA THR A 527 15.93 -6.38 -6.76
C THR A 527 15.40 -6.47 -8.19
N GLY A 528 15.87 -7.39 -8.99
CA GLY A 528 15.30 -7.74 -10.29
C GLY A 528 14.86 -6.54 -11.16
N LYS A 529 13.82 -6.73 -11.97
CA LYS A 529 13.24 -5.70 -12.86
C LYS A 529 11.97 -5.10 -12.22
N VAL A 530 12.14 -4.24 -11.24
CA VAL A 530 11.02 -3.46 -10.68
C VAL A 530 10.87 -2.16 -11.45
N LEU A 531 9.66 -1.87 -11.93
CA LEU A 531 9.35 -0.67 -12.72
C LEU A 531 8.59 0.34 -11.87
N THR A 532 9.16 1.53 -11.73
CA THR A 532 8.53 2.67 -11.03
C THR A 532 7.58 3.47 -11.92
N MET A 533 7.57 3.22 -13.22
CA MET A 533 6.57 3.69 -14.18
C MET A 533 6.01 2.47 -14.93
N PRO A 534 4.84 1.93 -14.52
CA PRO A 534 4.17 0.86 -15.23
C PRO A 534 3.77 1.27 -16.65
N GLY A 535 3.52 0.29 -17.51
CA GLY A 535 2.92 0.54 -18.83
C GLY A 535 1.51 -0.02 -18.88
N LEU A 536 0.67 0.52 -19.75
CA LEU A 536 -0.63 -0.05 -20.05
C LEU A 536 -0.48 -1.47 -20.62
N PRO A 537 -1.37 -2.42 -20.29
CA PRO A 537 -1.40 -3.76 -20.87
C PRO A 537 -1.84 -3.70 -22.35
N LYS A 538 -1.84 -4.86 -23.02
CA LYS A 538 -2.26 -4.96 -24.41
C LYS A 538 -3.74 -4.53 -24.62
N VAL A 539 -4.58 -4.86 -23.67
CA VAL A 539 -5.98 -4.41 -23.58
C VAL A 539 -6.13 -3.76 -22.20
N PRO A 540 -6.06 -2.42 -22.13
CA PRO A 540 -6.23 -1.69 -20.86
C PRO A 540 -7.71 -1.66 -20.45
N ALA A 541 -7.96 -1.58 -19.14
CA ALA A 541 -9.31 -1.40 -18.60
C ALA A 541 -10.00 -0.15 -19.16
N ALA A 542 -9.22 0.87 -19.52
CA ALA A 542 -9.71 2.09 -20.16
C ALA A 542 -10.55 1.88 -21.43
N GLU A 543 -10.37 0.74 -22.14
CA GLU A 543 -11.19 0.43 -23.33
C GLU A 543 -12.64 0.09 -22.99
N GLY A 544 -12.91 -0.31 -21.73
CA GLY A 544 -14.24 -0.67 -21.25
C GLY A 544 -14.85 0.36 -20.28
N ILE A 545 -14.15 1.45 -20.00
CA ILE A 545 -14.65 2.53 -19.12
C ILE A 545 -15.29 3.59 -19.99
N ASP A 546 -16.55 3.95 -19.67
CA ASP A 546 -17.30 5.00 -20.38
C ASP A 546 -18.08 5.86 -19.39
N TYR A 547 -18.53 7.03 -19.83
CA TYR A 547 -19.39 7.92 -19.07
C TYR A 547 -20.78 7.95 -19.68
N ASP A 548 -21.77 7.52 -18.91
CA ASP A 548 -23.18 7.57 -19.29
C ASP A 548 -23.74 8.98 -18.98
N GLU A 549 -24.01 9.75 -20.03
CA GLU A 549 -24.53 11.12 -19.93
C GLU A 549 -25.97 11.18 -19.40
N GLU A 550 -26.77 10.13 -19.59
CA GLU A 550 -28.18 10.11 -19.17
C GLU A 550 -28.30 9.85 -17.66
N ASN A 551 -27.46 8.96 -17.13
CA ASN A 551 -27.46 8.57 -15.72
C ASN A 551 -26.39 9.29 -14.89
N GLU A 552 -25.51 10.06 -15.53
CA GLU A 552 -24.35 10.72 -14.90
C GLU A 552 -23.45 9.74 -14.13
N THR A 553 -23.24 8.53 -14.69
CA THR A 553 -22.47 7.45 -14.08
C THR A 553 -21.30 6.99 -14.94
N VAL A 554 -20.29 6.37 -14.32
CA VAL A 554 -19.15 5.74 -14.98
C VAL A 554 -19.40 4.24 -15.07
N SER A 555 -19.19 3.63 -16.24
CA SER A 555 -19.37 2.18 -16.47
C SER A 555 -18.04 1.43 -16.50
#